data_b09aaf9cefe4e0ea48071db48e379a5a
#
_entry.id   b09aaf9cefe4e0ea48071db48e379a5a
#
_cell.length_a   1.000
_cell.length_b   1.000
_cell.length_c   1.000
_cell.angle_alpha   90.00
_cell.angle_beta   90.00
_cell.angle_gamma   90.00
#
_symmetry.space_group_name_H-M   'P 1'
#
loop_
_entity.id
_entity.type
_entity.pdbx_description
1 polymer ?
#
loop_
_entity_poly.entity_id
_entity_poly.type
_entity_poly.pdbx_seq_one_letter_code
_entity_poly.pdbx_strand_id
1 'polypeptide(L)'
;MVFPYPDLFEALAHFAAFFDTRNDKQFRCFFLSAYDMIPDRDPQKHILYEAIQTYPLNDLRSPVILLEWVFKIVGYFHYQTTNVKFMSFDRFREKYKSENITIDSWSHPVWRILHEYAAGYDRTQTYALSYKSMVSCLVALLPCARCRNHLKDNLADHPIDNFFGSREDLFTWSYILHQKVSSQLKKKGISFDEAKKIYLWQK
;
A
#
# COMPACT_ATOMS: atom_id res chain seq x y z
N MET A 1 -10.65 3.42 -13.71
CA MET A 1 -9.89 3.58 -12.44
C MET A 1 -8.44 3.69 -12.82
N VAL A 2 -7.74 4.70 -12.30
CA VAL A 2 -6.27 4.80 -12.42
C VAL A 2 -5.71 4.11 -11.19
N PHE A 3 -4.87 3.10 -11.38
CA PHE A 3 -4.29 2.36 -10.28
C PHE A 3 -3.29 3.25 -9.50
N PRO A 4 -3.25 3.19 -8.15
CA PRO A 4 -2.43 4.09 -7.32
C PRO A 4 -0.95 3.65 -7.24
N TYR A 5 -0.28 3.46 -8.39
CA TYR A 5 1.14 3.07 -8.42
C TYR A 5 2.05 3.99 -7.59
N PRO A 6 1.92 5.33 -7.67
CA PRO A 6 2.77 6.21 -6.86
C PRO A 6 2.60 5.95 -5.36
N ASP A 7 1.37 5.77 -4.88
CA ASP A 7 1.11 5.51 -3.46
C ASP A 7 1.62 4.12 -3.04
N LEU A 8 1.50 3.10 -3.92
CA LEU A 8 2.07 1.79 -3.68
C LEU A 8 3.60 1.87 -3.51
N PHE A 9 4.27 2.59 -4.40
CA PHE A 9 5.73 2.75 -4.35
C PHE A 9 6.18 3.55 -3.13
N GLU A 10 5.46 4.62 -2.75
CA GLU A 10 5.72 5.39 -1.53
C GLU A 10 5.55 4.50 -0.28
N ALA A 11 4.47 3.71 -0.18
CA ALA A 11 4.27 2.80 0.94
C ALA A 11 5.39 1.75 1.04
N LEU A 12 5.78 1.14 -0.09
CA LEU A 12 6.87 0.16 -0.14
C LEU A 12 8.21 0.76 0.32
N ALA A 13 8.52 1.99 -0.10
CA ALA A 13 9.75 2.67 0.31
C ALA A 13 9.75 3.00 1.82
N HIS A 14 8.62 3.43 2.37
CA HIS A 14 8.49 3.63 3.82
C HIS A 14 8.60 2.31 4.61
N PHE A 15 8.00 1.23 4.12
CA PHE A 15 8.14 -0.08 4.77
C PHE A 15 9.58 -0.59 4.69
N ALA A 16 10.27 -0.36 3.57
CA ALA A 16 11.67 -0.72 3.43
C ALA A 16 12.59 0.06 4.40
N ALA A 17 12.31 1.33 4.63
CA ALA A 17 13.09 2.16 5.55
C ALA A 17 13.04 1.68 7.01
N PHE A 18 11.92 1.07 7.42
CA PHE A 18 11.72 0.51 8.78
C PHE A 18 11.69 -1.02 8.79
N PHE A 19 12.21 -1.63 7.75
CA PHE A 19 12.13 -3.07 7.58
C PHE A 19 12.85 -3.82 8.69
N ASP A 20 12.15 -4.78 9.28
CA ASP A 20 12.70 -5.81 10.15
C ASP A 20 12.73 -7.13 9.37
N THR A 21 13.89 -7.80 9.34
CA THR A 21 14.08 -9.07 8.59
C THR A 21 13.10 -10.16 9.01
N ARG A 22 12.56 -10.10 10.22
CA ARG A 22 11.50 -10.99 10.70
C ARG A 22 10.18 -10.82 9.94
N ASN A 23 9.99 -9.72 9.25
CA ASN A 23 8.79 -9.37 8.47
C ASN A 23 8.94 -9.64 6.97
N ASP A 24 9.94 -10.43 6.54
CA ASP A 24 10.16 -10.80 5.12
C ASP A 24 8.87 -11.34 4.48
N LYS A 25 8.24 -12.33 5.11
CA LYS A 25 7.00 -12.95 4.60
C LYS A 25 5.88 -11.93 4.45
N GLN A 26 5.73 -11.01 5.40
CA GLN A 26 4.68 -9.99 5.39
C GLN A 26 4.94 -8.96 4.28
N PHE A 27 6.18 -8.54 4.06
CA PHE A 27 6.51 -7.63 2.98
C PHE A 27 6.22 -8.24 1.60
N ARG A 28 6.68 -9.48 1.38
CA ARG A 28 6.38 -10.21 0.13
C ARG A 28 4.89 -10.40 -0.07
N CYS A 29 4.18 -10.83 0.97
CA CYS A 29 2.74 -11.03 0.92
C CYS A 29 2.01 -9.71 0.61
N PHE A 30 2.36 -8.60 1.26
CA PHE A 30 1.80 -7.29 0.97
C PHE A 30 1.99 -6.92 -0.50
N PHE A 31 3.22 -7.00 -1.00
CA PHE A 31 3.56 -6.62 -2.37
C PHE A 31 2.85 -7.50 -3.41
N LEU A 32 2.89 -8.83 -3.24
CA LEU A 32 2.23 -9.76 -4.16
C LEU A 32 0.72 -9.60 -4.13
N SER A 33 0.11 -9.45 -2.96
CA SER A 33 -1.33 -9.21 -2.84
C SER A 33 -1.75 -7.90 -3.51
N ALA A 34 -0.95 -6.84 -3.36
CA ALA A 34 -1.18 -5.59 -4.06
C ALA A 34 -1.06 -5.76 -5.58
N TYR A 35 -0.04 -6.48 -6.05
CA TYR A 35 0.16 -6.77 -7.48
C TYR A 35 -1.00 -7.59 -8.07
N ASP A 36 -1.47 -8.63 -7.37
CA ASP A 36 -2.57 -9.50 -7.84
C ASP A 36 -3.88 -8.74 -8.06
N MET A 37 -4.12 -7.71 -7.26
CA MET A 37 -5.33 -6.88 -7.38
C MET A 37 -5.28 -5.85 -8.51
N ILE A 38 -4.12 -5.63 -9.15
CA ILE A 38 -4.05 -4.79 -10.36
C ILE A 38 -4.78 -5.50 -11.49
N PRO A 39 -5.75 -4.86 -12.15
CA PRO A 39 -6.45 -5.49 -13.28
C PRO A 39 -5.48 -5.87 -14.42
N ASP A 40 -5.67 -7.05 -15.03
CA ASP A 40 -4.81 -7.50 -16.15
C ASP A 40 -4.88 -6.57 -17.37
N ARG A 41 -5.99 -5.85 -17.52
CA ARG A 41 -6.17 -4.82 -18.56
C ARG A 41 -5.47 -3.50 -18.28
N ASP A 42 -4.88 -3.32 -17.09
CA ASP A 42 -4.10 -2.11 -16.78
C ASP A 42 -2.77 -2.17 -17.53
N PRO A 43 -2.49 -1.24 -18.46
CA PRO A 43 -1.29 -1.29 -19.29
C PRO A 43 0.00 -1.15 -18.47
N GLN A 44 -0.06 -0.54 -17.30
CA GLN A 44 1.10 -0.35 -16.43
C GLN A 44 1.41 -1.61 -15.60
N LYS A 45 0.47 -2.55 -15.46
CA LYS A 45 0.74 -3.85 -14.81
C LYS A 45 1.86 -4.61 -15.51
N HIS A 46 1.88 -4.58 -16.85
CA HIS A 46 2.94 -5.21 -17.62
C HIS A 46 4.31 -4.60 -17.32
N ILE A 47 4.40 -3.27 -17.24
CA ILE A 47 5.64 -2.58 -16.87
C ILE A 47 6.13 -2.99 -15.47
N LEU A 48 5.21 -3.08 -14.50
CA LEU A 48 5.54 -3.55 -13.17
C LEU A 48 6.00 -5.02 -13.17
N TYR A 49 5.35 -5.88 -13.97
CA TYR A 49 5.77 -7.26 -14.15
C TYR A 49 7.20 -7.35 -14.70
N GLU A 50 7.53 -6.61 -15.76
CA GLU A 50 8.88 -6.56 -16.32
C GLU A 50 9.91 -6.07 -15.30
N ALA A 51 9.57 -5.05 -14.50
CA ALA A 51 10.44 -4.56 -13.43
C ALA A 51 10.75 -5.67 -12.42
N ILE A 52 9.74 -6.46 -12.00
CA ILE A 52 9.90 -7.57 -11.06
C ILE A 52 10.76 -8.68 -11.65
N GLN A 53 10.59 -9.01 -12.94
CA GLN A 53 11.42 -10.02 -13.63
C GLN A 53 12.88 -9.54 -13.77
N THR A 54 13.09 -8.26 -14.06
CA THR A 54 14.44 -7.67 -14.19
C THR A 54 15.15 -7.58 -12.85
N TYR A 55 14.42 -7.28 -11.78
CA TYR A 55 14.95 -7.12 -10.43
C TYR A 55 14.17 -8.03 -9.45
N PRO A 56 14.43 -9.35 -9.46
CA PRO A 56 13.70 -10.26 -8.58
C PRO A 56 14.01 -9.98 -7.10
N LEU A 57 13.00 -10.10 -6.26
CA LEU A 57 13.09 -9.90 -4.82
C LEU A 57 13.69 -11.14 -4.13
N ASN A 58 14.98 -11.33 -4.24
CA ASN A 58 15.67 -12.53 -3.76
C ASN A 58 16.24 -12.39 -2.36
N ASP A 59 16.60 -11.19 -1.94
CA ASP A 59 17.33 -10.94 -0.70
C ASP A 59 16.68 -9.81 0.11
N LEU A 60 16.27 -10.12 1.35
CA LEU A 60 15.70 -9.19 2.32
C LEU A 60 16.48 -9.17 3.64
N ARG A 61 17.83 -9.26 3.55
CA ARG A 61 18.70 -9.31 4.75
C ARG A 61 18.87 -7.96 5.46
N SER A 62 18.50 -6.85 4.83
CA SER A 62 18.60 -5.53 5.47
C SER A 62 17.64 -4.49 4.88
N PRO A 63 17.30 -3.43 5.66
CA PRO A 63 16.51 -2.30 5.16
C PRO A 63 17.12 -1.64 3.91
N VAL A 64 18.44 -1.52 3.86
CA VAL A 64 19.13 -0.86 2.73
C VAL A 64 18.98 -1.68 1.44
N ILE A 65 19.13 -3.00 1.51
CA ILE A 65 18.95 -3.89 0.35
C ILE A 65 17.51 -3.82 -0.15
N LEU A 66 16.55 -3.84 0.76
CA LEU A 66 15.14 -3.73 0.40
C LEU A 66 14.83 -2.36 -0.21
N LEU A 67 15.34 -1.28 0.37
CA LEU A 67 15.14 0.07 -0.17
C LEU A 67 15.78 0.23 -1.57
N GLU A 68 16.93 -0.39 -1.80
CA GLU A 68 17.57 -0.43 -3.12
C GLU A 68 16.72 -1.22 -4.12
N TRP A 69 16.13 -2.33 -3.71
CA TRP A 69 15.20 -3.08 -4.55
C TRP A 69 13.98 -2.22 -4.94
N VAL A 70 13.35 -1.56 -3.96
CA VAL A 70 12.23 -0.63 -4.23
C VAL A 70 12.66 0.46 -5.21
N PHE A 71 13.84 1.05 -5.00
CA PHE A 71 14.40 2.07 -5.91
C PHE A 71 14.53 1.55 -7.35
N LYS A 72 15.01 0.32 -7.55
CA LYS A 72 15.15 -0.29 -8.89
C LYS A 72 13.80 -0.50 -9.56
N ILE A 73 12.81 -1.02 -8.83
CA ILE A 73 11.44 -1.21 -9.32
C ILE A 73 10.81 0.12 -9.73
N VAL A 74 10.87 1.11 -8.85
CA VAL A 74 10.30 2.45 -9.09
C VAL A 74 11.01 3.16 -10.23
N GLY A 75 12.33 3.08 -10.27
CA GLY A 75 13.15 3.68 -11.32
C GLY A 75 12.87 3.11 -12.71
N TYR A 76 12.75 1.77 -12.79
CA TYR A 76 12.37 1.09 -14.03
C TYR A 76 10.97 1.53 -14.49
N PHE A 77 9.99 1.46 -13.59
CA PHE A 77 8.61 1.84 -13.87
C PHE A 77 8.50 3.32 -14.31
N HIS A 78 9.17 4.22 -13.60
CA HIS A 78 9.22 5.63 -13.93
C HIS A 78 9.80 5.87 -15.33
N TYR A 79 10.93 5.24 -15.66
CA TYR A 79 11.56 5.38 -16.95
C TYR A 79 10.66 4.88 -18.09
N GLN A 80 10.04 3.71 -17.93
CA GLN A 80 9.15 3.13 -18.94
C GLN A 80 7.88 3.96 -19.17
N THR A 81 7.39 4.66 -18.14
CA THR A 81 6.15 5.44 -18.23
C THR A 81 6.39 6.90 -18.68
N THR A 82 7.56 7.47 -18.42
CA THR A 82 7.82 8.90 -18.64
C THR A 82 8.94 9.19 -19.63
N ASN A 83 9.77 8.19 -19.93
CA ASN A 83 11.06 8.32 -20.66
C ASN A 83 12.04 9.32 -19.99
N VAL A 84 11.89 9.54 -18.68
CA VAL A 84 12.76 10.44 -17.90
C VAL A 84 13.60 9.62 -16.93
N LYS A 85 14.89 9.98 -16.79
CA LYS A 85 15.75 9.32 -15.80
C LYS A 85 15.25 9.59 -14.39
N PHE A 86 15.12 8.52 -13.61
CA PHE A 86 14.79 8.63 -12.19
C PHE A 86 15.94 9.25 -11.39
N MET A 87 15.67 9.71 -10.17
CA MET A 87 16.68 10.29 -9.28
C MET A 87 17.79 9.28 -8.96
N SER A 88 18.91 9.74 -8.41
CA SER A 88 19.97 8.84 -7.92
C SER A 88 19.52 8.07 -6.66
N PHE A 89 20.14 6.89 -6.42
CA PHE A 89 19.85 6.10 -5.22
C PHE A 89 20.18 6.87 -3.93
N ASP A 90 21.24 7.66 -3.90
CA ASP A 90 21.59 8.46 -2.73
C ASP A 90 20.51 9.47 -2.37
N ARG A 91 19.94 10.14 -3.39
CA ARG A 91 18.82 11.06 -3.18
C ARG A 91 17.55 10.35 -2.74
N PHE A 92 17.27 9.17 -3.30
CA PHE A 92 16.16 8.32 -2.89
C PHE A 92 16.33 7.87 -1.45
N ARG A 93 17.49 7.35 -1.09
CA ARG A 93 17.83 6.91 0.27
C ARG A 93 17.73 8.05 1.27
N GLU A 94 18.18 9.27 0.92
CA GLU A 94 18.03 10.45 1.77
C GLU A 94 16.57 10.80 2.05
N LYS A 95 15.70 10.73 1.02
CA LYS A 95 14.25 10.97 1.17
C LYS A 95 13.62 10.04 2.21
N TYR A 96 14.05 8.78 2.26
CA TYR A 96 13.47 7.75 3.12
C TYR A 96 14.31 7.40 4.34
N LYS A 97 15.21 8.30 4.79
CA LYS A 97 15.85 8.15 6.09
C LYS A 97 14.81 8.23 7.21
N SER A 98 14.96 7.34 8.21
CA SER A 98 14.00 7.22 9.32
C SER A 98 13.76 8.52 10.07
N GLU A 99 14.77 9.39 10.16
CA GLU A 99 14.69 10.72 10.79
C GLU A 99 13.80 11.71 10.03
N ASN A 100 13.60 11.51 8.73
CA ASN A 100 12.76 12.34 7.86
C ASN A 100 11.31 11.85 7.77
N ILE A 101 11.00 10.68 8.36
CA ILE A 101 9.71 10.02 8.20
C ILE A 101 8.78 10.37 9.35
N THR A 102 7.66 11.00 9.03
CA THR A 102 6.57 11.32 9.96
C THR A 102 5.41 10.34 9.79
N ILE A 103 4.47 10.34 10.74
CA ILE A 103 3.24 9.53 10.59
C ILE A 103 2.50 9.91 9.31
N ASP A 104 2.42 11.18 8.98
CA ASP A 104 1.67 11.64 7.80
C ASP A 104 2.34 11.22 6.49
N SER A 105 3.68 11.16 6.43
CA SER A 105 4.40 10.80 5.20
C SER A 105 4.11 9.36 4.72
N TRP A 106 3.95 8.39 5.63
CA TRP A 106 3.66 7.00 5.27
C TRP A 106 2.17 6.65 5.35
N SER A 107 1.40 7.32 6.21
CA SER A 107 0.00 6.96 6.41
C SER A 107 -0.89 7.39 5.25
N HIS A 108 -0.64 8.53 4.61
CA HIS A 108 -1.40 8.98 3.44
C HIS A 108 -1.36 7.97 2.28
N PRO A 109 -0.19 7.54 1.76
CA PRO A 109 -0.15 6.55 0.71
C PRO A 109 -0.79 5.21 1.13
N VAL A 110 -0.63 4.77 2.38
CA VAL A 110 -1.27 3.54 2.87
C VAL A 110 -2.80 3.66 2.84
N TRP A 111 -3.37 4.78 3.33
CA TRP A 111 -4.82 4.99 3.28
C TRP A 111 -5.35 5.10 1.85
N ARG A 112 -4.63 5.77 0.96
CA ARG A 112 -5.02 5.85 -0.45
C ARG A 112 -5.05 4.47 -1.10
N ILE A 113 -4.03 3.65 -0.89
CA ILE A 113 -4.02 2.25 -1.35
C ILE A 113 -5.25 1.51 -0.83
N LEU A 114 -5.52 1.54 0.47
CA LEU A 114 -6.65 0.84 1.06
C LEU A 114 -7.99 1.27 0.44
N HIS A 115 -8.19 2.57 0.25
CA HIS A 115 -9.44 3.08 -0.34
C HIS A 115 -9.56 2.78 -1.83
N GLU A 116 -8.49 2.97 -2.61
CA GLU A 116 -8.49 2.72 -4.06
C GLU A 116 -8.71 1.23 -4.37
N TYR A 117 -8.02 0.34 -3.66
CA TYR A 117 -8.24 -1.09 -3.85
C TYR A 117 -9.64 -1.52 -3.39
N ALA A 118 -10.15 -0.98 -2.28
CA ALA A 118 -11.53 -1.27 -1.88
C ALA A 118 -12.54 -0.79 -2.93
N ALA A 119 -12.34 0.42 -3.48
CA ALA A 119 -13.14 0.97 -4.55
C ALA A 119 -12.99 0.22 -5.89
N GLY A 120 -11.90 -0.53 -6.06
CA GLY A 120 -11.61 -1.37 -7.23
C GLY A 120 -12.14 -2.79 -7.15
N TYR A 121 -12.71 -3.21 -6.04
CA TYR A 121 -13.12 -4.58 -5.79
C TYR A 121 -14.03 -5.13 -6.91
N ASP A 122 -13.61 -6.22 -7.53
CA ASP A 122 -14.25 -6.84 -8.68
C ASP A 122 -15.20 -8.00 -8.32
N ARG A 123 -15.40 -8.25 -7.02
CA ARG A 123 -16.20 -9.33 -6.44
C ARG A 123 -15.64 -10.74 -6.66
N THR A 124 -14.42 -10.89 -7.13
CA THR A 124 -13.79 -12.20 -7.20
C THR A 124 -13.26 -12.65 -5.84
N GLN A 125 -13.25 -13.95 -5.61
CA GLN A 125 -12.67 -14.53 -4.40
C GLN A 125 -11.17 -14.24 -4.32
N THR A 126 -10.46 -14.28 -5.43
CA THR A 126 -9.03 -13.97 -5.50
C THR A 126 -8.76 -12.56 -5.01
N TYR A 127 -9.52 -11.57 -5.51
CA TYR A 127 -9.38 -10.18 -5.06
C TYR A 127 -9.66 -10.03 -3.56
N ALA A 128 -10.73 -10.65 -3.07
CA ALA A 128 -11.09 -10.60 -1.65
C ALA A 128 -9.96 -11.16 -0.75
N LEU A 129 -9.39 -12.31 -1.13
CA LEU A 129 -8.27 -12.92 -0.40
C LEU A 129 -7.01 -12.05 -0.46
N SER A 130 -6.67 -11.49 -1.62
CA SER A 130 -5.52 -10.60 -1.78
C SER A 130 -5.69 -9.32 -0.97
N TYR A 131 -6.88 -8.69 -0.99
CA TYR A 131 -7.14 -7.50 -0.18
C TYR A 131 -7.03 -7.80 1.33
N LYS A 132 -7.63 -8.87 1.80
CA LYS A 132 -7.55 -9.32 3.20
C LYS A 132 -6.10 -9.60 3.61
N SER A 133 -5.34 -10.28 2.77
CA SER A 133 -3.91 -10.57 2.99
C SER A 133 -3.08 -9.29 3.06
N MET A 134 -3.27 -8.37 2.10
CA MET A 134 -2.59 -7.07 2.09
C MET A 134 -2.83 -6.30 3.39
N VAL A 135 -4.10 -6.18 3.82
CA VAL A 135 -4.46 -5.50 5.08
C VAL A 135 -3.82 -6.16 6.29
N SER A 136 -3.85 -7.50 6.36
CA SER A 136 -3.27 -8.26 7.48
C SER A 136 -1.76 -8.05 7.59
N CYS A 137 -1.05 -7.90 6.47
CA CYS A 137 0.39 -7.64 6.47
C CYS A 137 0.75 -6.28 7.08
N LEU A 138 -0.13 -5.27 7.00
CA LEU A 138 0.12 -3.94 7.57
C LEU A 138 0.33 -3.97 9.09
N VAL A 139 -0.25 -4.93 9.80
CA VAL A 139 -0.04 -5.13 11.25
C VAL A 139 1.45 -5.32 11.60
N ALA A 140 2.24 -5.84 10.68
CA ALA A 140 3.68 -6.00 10.87
C ALA A 140 4.52 -4.90 10.20
N LEU A 141 4.03 -4.32 9.10
CA LEU A 141 4.82 -3.45 8.21
C LEU A 141 4.74 -1.97 8.54
N LEU A 142 3.68 -1.50 9.23
CA LEU A 142 3.59 -0.08 9.56
C LEU A 142 4.82 0.38 10.36
N PRO A 143 5.44 1.53 10.02
CA PRO A 143 6.64 2.03 10.68
C PRO A 143 6.50 2.26 12.20
N CYS A 144 5.30 2.56 12.65
CA CYS A 144 4.97 2.93 14.03
C CYS A 144 4.48 1.72 14.84
N ALA A 145 5.19 1.30 15.87
CA ALA A 145 4.80 0.17 16.73
C ALA A 145 3.41 0.35 17.38
N ARG A 146 3.11 1.56 17.87
CA ARG A 146 1.79 1.90 18.42
C ARG A 146 0.70 1.77 17.35
N CYS A 147 1.00 2.19 16.12
CA CYS A 147 0.05 2.10 15.01
C CYS A 147 -0.24 0.65 14.63
N ARG A 148 0.77 -0.24 14.69
CA ARG A 148 0.58 -1.69 14.48
C ARG A 148 -0.37 -2.30 15.50
N ASN A 149 -0.22 -1.96 16.79
CA ASN A 149 -1.10 -2.46 17.84
C ASN A 149 -2.53 -1.93 17.65
N HIS A 150 -2.70 -0.63 17.43
CA HIS A 150 -4.02 -0.05 17.16
C HIS A 150 -4.68 -0.68 15.93
N LEU A 151 -3.93 -0.94 14.84
CA LEU A 151 -4.48 -1.59 13.66
C LEU A 151 -4.93 -3.02 13.99
N LYS A 152 -4.11 -3.78 14.73
CA LYS A 152 -4.46 -5.14 15.16
C LYS A 152 -5.79 -5.17 15.95
N ASP A 153 -5.93 -4.26 16.92
CA ASP A 153 -7.14 -4.17 17.75
C ASP A 153 -8.35 -3.74 16.89
N ASN A 154 -8.18 -2.74 16.04
CA ASN A 154 -9.25 -2.28 15.14
C ASN A 154 -9.71 -3.37 14.16
N LEU A 155 -8.80 -4.22 13.65
CA LEU A 155 -9.15 -5.34 12.78
C LEU A 155 -9.90 -6.45 13.53
N ALA A 156 -9.59 -6.67 14.80
CA ALA A 156 -10.33 -7.62 15.66
C ALA A 156 -11.75 -7.12 15.94
N ASP A 157 -11.90 -5.82 16.23
CA ASP A 157 -13.20 -5.19 16.52
C ASP A 157 -14.06 -4.99 15.27
N HIS A 158 -13.44 -4.91 14.11
CA HIS A 158 -14.11 -4.61 12.84
C HIS A 158 -13.61 -5.54 11.74
N PRO A 159 -13.97 -6.84 11.79
CA PRO A 159 -13.50 -7.84 10.85
C PRO A 159 -14.03 -7.57 9.43
N ILE A 160 -13.15 -7.72 8.44
CA ILE A 160 -13.43 -7.42 7.04
C ILE A 160 -14.37 -8.43 6.36
N ASP A 161 -14.49 -9.63 6.91
CA ASP A 161 -15.13 -10.77 6.25
C ASP A 161 -16.60 -10.51 5.84
N ASN A 162 -17.28 -9.63 6.54
CA ASN A 162 -18.69 -9.28 6.27
C ASN A 162 -18.85 -8.20 5.19
N PHE A 163 -17.76 -7.71 4.58
CA PHE A 163 -17.78 -6.56 3.67
C PHE A 163 -17.38 -6.88 2.23
N PHE A 164 -17.33 -8.17 1.88
CA PHE A 164 -17.05 -8.60 0.50
C PHE A 164 -18.31 -8.81 -0.37
N GLY A 165 -19.45 -8.26 0.03
CA GLY A 165 -20.70 -8.32 -0.75
C GLY A 165 -20.65 -7.45 -2.01
N SER A 166 -20.06 -6.27 -1.91
CA SER A 166 -19.93 -5.32 -3.01
C SER A 166 -18.69 -4.43 -2.87
N ARG A 167 -18.37 -3.72 -3.95
CA ARG A 167 -17.33 -2.67 -3.95
C ARG A 167 -17.63 -1.58 -2.91
N GLU A 168 -18.90 -1.20 -2.78
CA GLU A 168 -19.34 -0.19 -1.82
C GLU A 168 -19.24 -0.68 -0.38
N ASP A 169 -19.52 -1.96 -0.11
CA ASP A 169 -19.33 -2.55 1.22
C ASP A 169 -17.86 -2.54 1.62
N LEU A 170 -16.96 -3.01 0.74
CA LEU A 170 -15.54 -3.04 1.03
C LEU A 170 -14.96 -1.62 1.22
N PHE A 171 -15.40 -0.66 0.41
CA PHE A 171 -15.03 0.74 0.59
C PHE A 171 -15.55 1.29 1.92
N THR A 172 -16.80 0.98 2.28
CA THR A 172 -17.39 1.36 3.57
C THR A 172 -16.56 0.82 4.73
N TRP A 173 -16.12 -0.44 4.66
CA TRP A 173 -15.23 -1.01 5.64
C TRP A 173 -13.92 -0.20 5.78
N SER A 174 -13.26 0.09 4.68
CA SER A 174 -12.01 0.85 4.68
C SER A 174 -12.18 2.27 5.24
N TYR A 175 -13.30 2.92 4.92
CA TYR A 175 -13.66 4.22 5.46
C TYR A 175 -13.88 4.18 6.99
N ILE A 176 -14.65 3.21 7.49
CA ILE A 176 -14.91 3.06 8.93
C ILE A 176 -13.58 2.81 9.68
N LEU A 177 -12.71 1.95 9.15
CA LEU A 177 -11.39 1.70 9.71
C LEU A 177 -10.57 3.00 9.80
N HIS A 178 -10.57 3.81 8.73
CA HIS A 178 -9.86 5.10 8.71
C HIS A 178 -10.45 6.09 9.74
N GLN A 179 -11.78 6.17 9.87
CA GLN A 179 -12.42 7.02 10.87
C GLN A 179 -12.07 6.61 12.31
N LYS A 180 -12.03 5.31 12.61
CA LYS A 180 -11.57 4.79 13.92
C LYS A 180 -10.16 5.28 14.24
N VAL A 181 -9.22 5.11 13.29
CA VAL A 181 -7.83 5.57 13.47
C VAL A 181 -7.75 7.09 13.58
N SER A 182 -8.49 7.85 12.78
CA SER A 182 -8.53 9.31 12.87
C SER A 182 -9.01 9.78 14.24
N SER A 183 -10.06 9.16 14.78
CA SER A 183 -10.58 9.46 16.13
C SER A 183 -9.52 9.15 17.22
N GLN A 184 -8.81 8.02 17.13
CA GLN A 184 -7.73 7.68 18.06
C GLN A 184 -6.57 8.69 18.02
N LEU A 185 -6.35 9.31 16.86
CA LEU A 185 -5.33 10.35 16.65
C LEU A 185 -5.86 11.78 16.91
N LYS A 186 -7.13 11.93 17.29
CA LYS A 186 -7.81 13.23 17.46
C LYS A 186 -7.76 14.10 16.19
N LYS A 187 -7.75 13.45 15.00
CA LYS A 187 -7.79 14.11 13.70
C LYS A 187 -9.25 14.17 13.20
N LYS A 188 -9.61 15.28 12.55
CA LYS A 188 -10.90 15.40 11.87
C LYS A 188 -10.82 14.63 10.55
N GLY A 189 -11.69 13.63 10.36
CA GLY A 189 -11.87 12.94 9.09
C GLY A 189 -12.80 13.72 8.14
N ILE A 190 -12.83 13.29 6.87
CA ILE A 190 -13.84 13.74 5.89
C ILE A 190 -15.12 12.94 6.05
N SER A 191 -16.23 13.47 5.56
CA SER A 191 -17.52 12.77 5.55
C SER A 191 -17.48 11.57 4.59
N PHE A 192 -18.39 10.60 4.79
CA PHE A 192 -18.51 9.44 3.90
C PHE A 192 -18.85 9.84 2.46
N ASP A 193 -19.72 10.84 2.28
CA ASP A 193 -20.08 11.31 0.94
C ASP A 193 -18.92 12.01 0.22
N GLU A 194 -18.09 12.77 0.94
CA GLU A 194 -16.84 13.31 0.39
C GLU A 194 -15.87 12.20 -0.01
N ALA A 195 -15.71 11.19 0.84
CA ALA A 195 -14.85 10.04 0.55
C ALA A 195 -15.37 9.25 -0.68
N LYS A 196 -16.68 9.03 -0.81
CA LYS A 196 -17.27 8.40 -2.00
C LYS A 196 -17.01 9.20 -3.27
N LYS A 197 -17.11 10.53 -3.22
CA LYS A 197 -16.78 11.40 -4.38
C LYS A 197 -15.33 11.25 -4.83
N ILE A 198 -14.41 11.10 -3.87
CA ILE A 198 -12.98 10.95 -4.15
C ILE A 198 -12.68 9.58 -4.77
N TYR A 199 -13.27 8.49 -4.27
CA TYR A 199 -12.80 7.14 -4.59
C TYR A 199 -13.79 6.28 -5.39
N LEU A 200 -15.10 6.39 -5.15
CA LEU A 200 -16.10 5.55 -5.79
C LEU A 200 -16.70 6.17 -7.07
N TRP A 201 -16.80 7.48 -7.13
CA TRP A 201 -17.49 8.19 -8.21
C TRP A 201 -16.56 8.83 -9.25
N GLN A 202 -15.25 8.68 -9.10
CA GLN A 202 -14.32 9.01 -10.18
C GLN A 202 -14.49 7.96 -11.29
N LYS A 203 -15.11 8.38 -12.40
CA LYS A 203 -15.25 7.60 -13.63
C LYS A 203 -14.06 7.84 -14.55
#